data_8a2bb93615b038c3ee578247f2c8ea56
#
_entry.id   8a2bb93615b038c3ee578247f2c8ea56
#
_cell.length_a   1.000
_cell.length_b   1.000
_cell.length_c   1.000
_cell.angle_alpha   90.00
_cell.angle_beta   90.00
_cell.angle_gamma   90.00
#
_symmetry.space_group_name_H-M   'P 1'
#
loop_
_entity.id
_entity.type
_entity.pdbx_description
1 polymer ?
#
loop_
_entity_poly.entity_id
_entity_poly.type
_entity_poly.pdbx_seq_one_letter_code
_entity_poly.pdbx_strand_id
1 'polypeptide(L)'
;VARNLALAFPERTVTEREAISRAVFAHFGAIAADLVRSEAAPTEELLARVEVEGLEHARAAAASGRGVFFATPHLGNWEWANLVTGANGMPVTIVARPLDNPLLDARLTALRERTGGHVVNKKDAARTILRSLRAGAVVGILGDQRARPPDAVLTPFFGRLAWTTTAIARLADRTGALILPVVCLRVGPGRYRLTYSEPI
;
A
#
# COMPACT_ATOMS: atom_id res chain seq x y z
N VAL A 1 -17.60 -4.01 -9.52
CA VAL A 1 -17.93 -3.15 -8.36
C VAL A 1 -19.32 -3.48 -7.85
N ALA A 2 -20.43 -3.37 -8.64
CA ALA A 2 -21.83 -3.54 -8.19
C ALA A 2 -22.06 -4.84 -7.40
N ARG A 3 -21.63 -6.01 -7.93
CA ARG A 3 -21.76 -7.31 -7.25
C ARG A 3 -21.10 -7.33 -5.87
N ASN A 4 -19.89 -6.76 -5.76
CA ASN A 4 -19.15 -6.72 -4.51
C ASN A 4 -19.83 -5.80 -3.49
N LEU A 5 -20.36 -4.65 -3.93
CA LEU A 5 -21.13 -3.76 -3.07
C LEU A 5 -22.41 -4.40 -2.55
N ALA A 6 -23.13 -5.19 -3.38
CA ALA A 6 -24.30 -5.91 -2.94
C ALA A 6 -24.00 -7.01 -1.91
N LEU A 7 -22.79 -7.58 -1.97
CA LEU A 7 -22.32 -8.57 -0.99
C LEU A 7 -21.85 -7.93 0.31
N ALA A 8 -21.16 -6.79 0.22
CA ALA A 8 -20.57 -6.10 1.37
C ALA A 8 -21.58 -5.24 2.14
N PHE A 9 -22.57 -4.69 1.45
CA PHE A 9 -23.59 -3.80 2.00
C PHE A 9 -24.99 -4.23 1.55
N PRO A 10 -25.45 -5.41 1.97
CA PRO A 10 -26.76 -5.93 1.57
C PRO A 10 -27.93 -5.04 2.05
N GLU A 11 -27.75 -4.32 3.15
CA GLU A 11 -28.71 -3.40 3.76
C GLU A 11 -28.92 -2.10 2.97
N ARG A 12 -27.97 -1.72 2.09
CA ARG A 12 -28.09 -0.49 1.30
C ARG A 12 -28.96 -0.70 0.07
N THR A 13 -29.68 0.33 -0.32
CA THR A 13 -30.49 0.34 -1.55
C THR A 13 -29.60 0.24 -2.79
N VAL A 14 -30.20 -0.12 -3.93
CA VAL A 14 -29.51 -0.15 -5.24
C VAL A 14 -28.93 1.22 -5.57
N THR A 15 -29.71 2.29 -5.37
CA THR A 15 -29.31 3.68 -5.64
C THR A 15 -28.09 4.10 -4.81
N GLU A 16 -28.04 3.75 -3.52
CA GLU A 16 -26.88 4.03 -2.67
C GLU A 16 -25.64 3.27 -3.14
N ARG A 17 -25.78 1.98 -3.47
CA ARG A 17 -24.65 1.19 -4.01
C ARG A 17 -24.14 1.72 -5.34
N GLU A 18 -25.02 2.22 -6.20
CA GLU A 18 -24.61 2.89 -7.46
C GLU A 18 -23.88 4.20 -7.19
N ALA A 19 -24.32 4.99 -6.21
CA ALA A 19 -23.63 6.20 -5.80
C ALA A 19 -22.22 5.89 -5.29
N ILE A 20 -22.06 4.88 -4.43
CA ILE A 20 -20.75 4.39 -3.98
C ILE A 20 -19.90 3.91 -5.17
N SER A 21 -20.48 3.17 -6.11
CA SER A 21 -19.76 2.71 -7.30
C SER A 21 -19.21 3.89 -8.12
N ARG A 22 -20.02 4.90 -8.39
CA ARG A 22 -19.56 6.12 -9.09
C ARG A 22 -18.44 6.82 -8.32
N ALA A 23 -18.58 6.95 -7.00
CA ALA A 23 -17.56 7.58 -6.15
C ALA A 23 -16.23 6.81 -6.18
N VAL A 24 -16.24 5.47 -6.20
CA VAL A 24 -15.05 4.63 -6.34
C VAL A 24 -14.32 4.93 -7.65
N PHE A 25 -15.02 4.96 -8.78
CA PHE A 25 -14.39 5.27 -10.07
C PHE A 25 -13.85 6.70 -10.13
N ALA A 26 -14.58 7.68 -9.60
CA ALA A 26 -14.11 9.06 -9.49
C ALA A 26 -12.86 9.18 -8.62
N HIS A 27 -12.80 8.43 -7.51
CA HIS A 27 -11.65 8.39 -6.62
C HIS A 27 -10.40 7.82 -7.33
N PHE A 28 -10.52 6.67 -8.00
CA PHE A 28 -9.40 6.10 -8.74
C PHE A 28 -8.96 6.98 -9.92
N GLY A 29 -9.90 7.65 -10.60
CA GLY A 29 -9.57 8.64 -11.63
C GLY A 29 -8.78 9.82 -11.06
N ALA A 30 -9.13 10.31 -9.88
CA ALA A 30 -8.39 11.37 -9.20
C ALA A 30 -6.97 10.91 -8.79
N ILE A 31 -6.82 9.69 -8.25
CA ILE A 31 -5.51 9.12 -7.92
C ILE A 31 -4.64 9.01 -9.18
N ALA A 32 -5.19 8.49 -10.29
CA ALA A 32 -4.44 8.39 -11.55
C ALA A 32 -3.98 9.76 -12.05
N ALA A 33 -4.84 10.79 -11.98
CA ALA A 33 -4.46 12.16 -12.33
C ALA A 33 -3.37 12.72 -11.40
N ASP A 34 -3.44 12.44 -10.10
CA ASP A 34 -2.41 12.86 -9.14
C ASP A 34 -1.09 12.15 -9.38
N LEU A 35 -1.09 10.86 -9.78
CA LEU A 35 0.14 10.13 -10.17
C LEU A 35 0.80 10.74 -11.41
N VAL A 36 0.02 11.08 -12.44
CA VAL A 36 0.55 11.74 -13.65
C VAL A 36 1.17 13.09 -13.31
N ARG A 37 0.51 13.90 -12.46
CA ARG A 37 1.06 15.17 -11.98
C ARG A 37 2.35 14.98 -11.17
N SER A 38 2.43 13.89 -10.41
CA SER A 38 3.60 13.59 -9.57
C SER A 38 4.87 13.33 -10.38
N GLU A 39 4.79 12.97 -11.64
CA GLU A 39 5.96 12.79 -12.49
C GLU A 39 6.77 14.08 -12.64
N ALA A 40 6.08 15.19 -12.88
CA ALA A 40 6.72 16.49 -13.14
C ALA A 40 6.87 17.36 -11.88
N ALA A 41 6.11 17.08 -10.82
CA ALA A 41 6.12 17.89 -9.61
C ALA A 41 7.39 17.62 -8.76
N PRO A 42 8.00 18.66 -8.19
CA PRO A 42 9.05 18.49 -7.19
C PRO A 42 8.57 17.69 -5.99
N THR A 43 9.47 16.91 -5.37
CA THR A 43 9.12 16.08 -4.20
C THR A 43 8.56 16.91 -3.06
N GLU A 44 9.11 18.10 -2.82
CA GLU A 44 8.68 19.02 -1.76
C GLU A 44 7.23 19.48 -1.96
N GLU A 45 6.81 19.71 -3.21
CA GLU A 45 5.43 20.05 -3.52
C GLU A 45 4.46 18.88 -3.20
N LEU A 46 4.88 17.65 -3.49
CA LEU A 46 4.09 16.46 -3.16
C LEU A 46 3.98 16.27 -1.65
N LEU A 47 5.10 16.44 -0.92
CA LEU A 47 5.13 16.33 0.55
C LEU A 47 4.21 17.37 1.21
N ALA A 48 4.18 18.61 0.71
CA ALA A 48 3.31 19.67 1.22
C ALA A 48 1.82 19.36 1.08
N ARG A 49 1.45 18.37 0.29
CA ARG A 49 0.06 17.92 0.09
C ARG A 49 -0.34 16.75 0.99
N VAL A 50 0.59 16.23 1.80
CA VAL A 50 0.37 15.06 2.65
C VAL A 50 0.57 15.42 4.11
N GLU A 51 -0.51 15.35 4.86
CA GLU A 51 -0.47 15.36 6.33
C GLU A 51 0.00 13.99 6.80
N VAL A 52 0.97 13.96 7.73
CA VAL A 52 1.56 12.71 8.23
C VAL A 52 1.25 12.54 9.70
N GLU A 53 0.66 11.41 10.07
CA GLU A 53 0.31 11.01 11.43
C GLU A 53 1.06 9.72 11.81
N GLY A 54 1.51 9.61 13.06
CA GLY A 54 2.18 8.42 13.60
C GLY A 54 3.56 8.14 12.99
N LEU A 55 4.24 9.16 12.45
CA LEU A 55 5.58 9.02 11.87
C LEU A 55 6.59 8.46 12.88
N GLU A 56 6.39 8.76 14.16
CA GLU A 56 7.17 8.24 15.28
C GLU A 56 7.13 6.71 15.38
N HIS A 57 5.96 6.09 15.12
CA HIS A 57 5.83 4.62 15.09
C HIS A 57 6.68 4.01 13.97
N ALA A 58 6.62 4.61 12.77
CA ALA A 58 7.41 4.15 11.63
C ALA A 58 8.91 4.29 11.89
N ARG A 59 9.34 5.44 12.44
CA ARG A 59 10.75 5.69 12.78
C ARG A 59 11.26 4.77 13.87
N ALA A 60 10.49 4.55 14.94
CA ALA A 60 10.83 3.63 16.01
C ALA A 60 10.96 2.19 15.49
N ALA A 61 10.02 1.75 14.66
CA ALA A 61 10.06 0.44 14.04
C ALA A 61 11.29 0.26 13.14
N ALA A 62 11.58 1.23 12.26
CA ALA A 62 12.75 1.20 11.38
C ALA A 62 14.08 1.20 12.18
N ALA A 63 14.16 1.98 13.25
CA ALA A 63 15.33 2.06 14.12
C ALA A 63 15.57 0.80 14.96
N SER A 64 14.56 -0.06 15.11
CA SER A 64 14.69 -1.34 15.88
C SER A 64 15.63 -2.35 15.24
N GLY A 65 15.97 -2.22 13.97
CA GLY A 65 16.81 -3.18 13.23
C GLY A 65 16.14 -4.52 12.92
N ARG A 66 14.89 -4.73 13.34
CA ARG A 66 14.17 -6.01 13.17
C ARG A 66 13.65 -6.25 11.74
N GLY A 67 13.72 -5.26 10.85
CA GLY A 67 12.97 -5.25 9.60
C GLY A 67 11.49 -4.93 9.82
N VAL A 68 10.88 -4.30 8.85
CA VAL A 68 9.51 -3.80 9.00
C VAL A 68 8.68 -4.09 7.76
N PHE A 69 7.50 -4.65 7.93
CA PHE A 69 6.45 -4.64 6.93
C PHE A 69 5.57 -3.41 7.08
N PHE A 70 5.45 -2.63 6.03
CA PHE A 70 4.34 -1.70 5.89
C PHE A 70 3.20 -2.44 5.19
N ALA A 71 2.21 -2.85 5.97
CA ALA A 71 1.00 -3.50 5.49
C ALA A 71 0.00 -2.43 5.05
N THR A 72 -0.19 -2.30 3.75
CA THR A 72 -1.08 -1.28 3.18
C THR A 72 -2.14 -1.93 2.27
N PRO A 73 -3.37 -1.42 2.24
CA PRO A 73 -4.39 -1.86 1.30
C PRO A 73 -4.34 -1.05 0.00
N HIS A 74 -5.03 -1.53 -1.05
CA HIS A 74 -5.34 -0.74 -2.25
C HIS A 74 -6.44 0.30 -1.95
N LEU A 75 -6.20 1.11 -0.91
CA LEU A 75 -7.11 2.14 -0.43
C LEU A 75 -6.38 3.49 -0.40
N GLY A 76 -7.00 4.52 -0.94
CA GLY A 76 -6.37 5.82 -1.06
C GLY A 76 -5.21 5.83 -2.08
N ASN A 77 -4.12 6.52 -1.76
CA ASN A 77 -2.95 6.66 -2.65
C ASN A 77 -1.71 6.00 -2.05
N TRP A 78 -1.59 4.69 -2.16
CA TRP A 78 -0.45 3.91 -1.68
C TRP A 78 0.88 4.26 -2.38
N GLU A 79 0.85 4.84 -3.58
CA GLU A 79 2.08 5.29 -4.25
C GLU A 79 2.67 6.51 -3.54
N TRP A 80 1.83 7.45 -3.08
CA TRP A 80 2.29 8.59 -2.29
C TRP A 80 2.75 8.17 -0.89
N ALA A 81 2.17 7.13 -0.30
CA ALA A 81 2.68 6.56 0.95
C ALA A 81 4.15 6.17 0.82
N ASN A 82 4.54 5.51 -0.28
CA ASN A 82 5.92 5.16 -0.55
C ASN A 82 6.83 6.40 -0.70
N LEU A 83 6.42 7.38 -1.51
CA LEU A 83 7.20 8.60 -1.75
C LEU A 83 7.46 9.36 -0.45
N VAL A 84 6.41 9.57 0.34
CA VAL A 84 6.51 10.30 1.62
C VAL A 84 7.37 9.55 2.62
N THR A 85 7.24 8.22 2.69
CA THR A 85 8.05 7.38 3.58
C THR A 85 9.53 7.47 3.22
N GLY A 86 9.87 7.33 1.95
CA GLY A 86 11.25 7.43 1.48
C GLY A 86 11.85 8.82 1.73
N ALA A 87 11.08 9.89 1.48
CA ALA A 87 11.50 11.27 1.74
C ALA A 87 11.72 11.55 3.25
N ASN A 88 11.10 10.77 4.14
CA ASN A 88 11.37 10.81 5.58
C ASN A 88 12.55 9.92 6.03
N GLY A 89 13.39 9.48 5.11
CA GLY A 89 14.61 8.71 5.39
C GLY A 89 14.38 7.21 5.59
N MET A 90 13.22 6.70 5.20
CA MET A 90 12.86 5.28 5.30
C MET A 90 12.57 4.71 3.90
N PRO A 91 13.60 4.40 3.08
CA PRO A 91 13.41 3.85 1.75
C PRO A 91 12.68 2.50 1.81
N VAL A 92 11.67 2.33 0.96
CA VAL A 92 10.78 1.17 0.99
C VAL A 92 11.12 0.21 -0.14
N THR A 93 11.31 -1.07 0.17
CA THR A 93 11.32 -2.14 -0.84
C THR A 93 9.88 -2.50 -1.19
N ILE A 94 9.48 -2.28 -2.45
CA ILE A 94 8.12 -2.51 -2.94
C ILE A 94 8.07 -3.77 -3.78
N VAL A 95 7.11 -4.64 -3.50
CA VAL A 95 6.84 -5.81 -4.33
C VAL A 95 5.73 -5.49 -5.33
N ALA A 96 6.06 -5.48 -6.61
CA ALA A 96 5.10 -5.17 -7.65
C ALA A 96 5.17 -6.17 -8.82
N ARG A 97 4.04 -6.32 -9.51
CA ARG A 97 4.02 -6.92 -10.85
C ARG A 97 4.28 -5.81 -11.86
N PRO A 98 5.15 -6.01 -12.86
CA PRO A 98 5.32 -5.08 -13.96
C PRO A 98 3.98 -4.80 -14.65
N LEU A 99 3.77 -3.56 -15.08
CA LEU A 99 2.63 -3.20 -15.91
C LEU A 99 2.78 -3.79 -17.31
N ASP A 100 1.65 -4.07 -17.97
CA ASP A 100 1.65 -4.65 -19.30
C ASP A 100 2.20 -3.66 -20.36
N ASN A 101 2.12 -2.35 -20.11
CA ASN A 101 2.75 -1.31 -20.93
C ASN A 101 4.13 -0.94 -20.35
N PRO A 102 5.23 -1.24 -21.07
CA PRO A 102 6.59 -1.03 -20.55
C PRO A 102 6.95 0.43 -20.33
N LEU A 103 6.36 1.37 -21.07
CA LEU A 103 6.59 2.81 -20.88
C LEU A 103 5.95 3.29 -19.57
N LEU A 104 4.73 2.86 -19.28
CA LEU A 104 4.06 3.18 -18.03
C LEU A 104 4.75 2.49 -16.84
N ASP A 105 5.22 1.27 -17.03
CA ASP A 105 5.97 0.54 -16.00
C ASP A 105 7.27 1.26 -15.62
N ALA A 106 8.03 1.69 -16.61
CA ALA A 106 9.28 2.43 -16.39
C ALA A 106 9.03 3.76 -15.63
N ARG A 107 7.99 4.50 -16.01
CA ARG A 107 7.62 5.76 -15.34
C ARG A 107 7.16 5.55 -13.89
N LEU A 108 6.31 4.56 -13.68
CA LEU A 108 5.84 4.25 -12.32
C LEU A 108 6.98 3.73 -11.44
N THR A 109 7.89 2.91 -11.99
CA THR A 109 9.08 2.45 -11.29
C THR A 109 9.99 3.63 -10.91
N ALA A 110 10.27 4.54 -11.84
CA ALA A 110 11.05 5.74 -11.57
C ALA A 110 10.42 6.61 -10.47
N LEU A 111 9.08 6.76 -10.48
CA LEU A 111 8.37 7.46 -9.43
C LEU A 111 8.53 6.77 -8.05
N ARG A 112 8.40 5.44 -8.00
CA ARG A 112 8.54 4.64 -6.77
C ARG A 112 9.95 4.69 -6.18
N GLU A 113 10.96 4.81 -7.03
CA GLU A 113 12.37 4.83 -6.64
C GLU A 113 12.93 6.25 -6.39
N ARG A 114 12.14 7.29 -6.69
CA ARG A 114 12.54 8.70 -6.57
C ARG A 114 13.08 9.08 -5.18
N THR A 115 12.55 8.49 -4.12
CA THR A 115 12.93 8.76 -2.73
C THR A 115 13.74 7.62 -2.10
N GLY A 116 14.51 6.89 -2.93
CA GLY A 116 15.39 5.81 -2.49
C GLY A 116 14.70 4.44 -2.33
N GLY A 117 13.44 4.32 -2.70
CA GLY A 117 12.73 3.04 -2.72
C GLY A 117 13.34 2.07 -3.76
N HIS A 118 13.00 0.80 -3.65
CA HIS A 118 13.45 -0.23 -4.57
C HIS A 118 12.29 -1.15 -4.99
N VAL A 119 12.08 -1.31 -6.30
CA VAL A 119 11.01 -2.15 -6.83
C VAL A 119 11.51 -3.56 -7.14
N VAL A 120 10.86 -4.56 -6.56
CA VAL A 120 11.18 -5.98 -6.74
C VAL A 120 10.07 -6.67 -7.49
N ASN A 121 10.43 -7.44 -8.53
CA ASN A 121 9.46 -8.23 -9.28
C ASN A 121 8.86 -9.33 -8.38
N LYS A 122 7.57 -9.51 -8.45
CA LYS A 122 6.82 -10.52 -7.68
C LYS A 122 7.36 -11.95 -7.86
N LYS A 123 7.96 -12.29 -9.01
CA LYS A 123 8.51 -13.63 -9.26
C LYS A 123 9.67 -13.98 -8.32
N ASP A 124 10.49 -12.98 -7.94
CA ASP A 124 11.68 -13.17 -7.10
C ASP A 124 11.49 -12.59 -5.68
N ALA A 125 10.26 -12.17 -5.39
CA ALA A 125 9.95 -11.38 -4.20
C ALA A 125 10.30 -12.09 -2.90
N ALA A 126 9.94 -13.37 -2.73
CA ALA A 126 10.06 -14.04 -1.43
C ALA A 126 11.50 -14.04 -0.88
N ARG A 127 12.48 -14.35 -1.75
CA ARG A 127 13.91 -14.36 -1.35
C ARG A 127 14.41 -12.94 -1.04
N THR A 128 14.04 -11.98 -1.86
CA THR A 128 14.45 -10.58 -1.69
C THR A 128 13.82 -9.98 -0.45
N ILE A 129 12.53 -10.21 -0.20
CA ILE A 129 11.83 -9.79 1.03
C ILE A 129 12.53 -10.34 2.26
N LEU A 130 12.80 -11.65 2.31
CA LEU A 130 13.48 -12.27 3.44
C LEU A 130 14.86 -11.66 3.69
N ARG A 131 15.62 -11.38 2.63
CA ARG A 131 16.94 -10.74 2.74
C ARG A 131 16.81 -9.31 3.25
N SER A 132 15.88 -8.51 2.69
CA SER A 132 15.65 -7.13 3.10
C SER A 132 15.23 -7.02 4.56
N LEU A 133 14.29 -7.85 5.00
CA LEU A 133 13.84 -7.84 6.39
C LEU A 133 14.95 -8.25 7.37
N ARG A 134 15.75 -9.25 7.02
CA ARG A 134 16.91 -9.65 7.85
C ARG A 134 18.00 -8.58 7.90
N ALA A 135 18.07 -7.70 6.91
CA ALA A 135 18.94 -6.53 6.91
C ALA A 135 18.33 -5.32 7.62
N GLY A 136 17.17 -5.45 8.27
CA GLY A 136 16.50 -4.35 8.97
C GLY A 136 15.73 -3.37 8.07
N ALA A 137 15.54 -3.71 6.79
CA ALA A 137 14.90 -2.82 5.83
C ALA A 137 13.37 -2.77 5.97
N VAL A 138 12.78 -1.71 5.40
CA VAL A 138 11.33 -1.55 5.26
C VAL A 138 10.85 -2.19 3.97
N VAL A 139 9.81 -3.01 4.05
CA VAL A 139 9.17 -3.70 2.92
C VAL A 139 7.69 -3.34 2.86
N GLY A 140 7.26 -2.70 1.78
CA GLY A 140 5.86 -2.36 1.52
C GLY A 140 5.14 -3.49 0.79
N ILE A 141 4.02 -3.95 1.35
CA ILE A 141 3.18 -4.98 0.73
C ILE A 141 1.71 -4.58 0.76
N LEU A 142 1.06 -4.70 -0.39
CA LEU A 142 -0.39 -4.61 -0.54
C LEU A 142 -0.99 -6.01 -0.30
N GLY A 143 -1.58 -6.21 0.89
CA GLY A 143 -2.01 -7.53 1.37
C GLY A 143 -3.53 -7.78 1.33
N ASP A 144 -4.32 -6.89 0.74
CA ASP A 144 -5.78 -6.89 0.79
C ASP A 144 -6.47 -7.61 -0.38
N GLN A 145 -5.70 -8.09 -1.37
CA GLN A 145 -6.28 -8.82 -2.49
C GLN A 145 -6.44 -10.31 -2.18
N ARG A 146 -7.42 -10.93 -2.87
CA ARG A 146 -7.68 -12.37 -2.76
C ARG A 146 -6.42 -13.18 -3.02
N ALA A 147 -6.10 -14.07 -2.11
CA ALA A 147 -5.08 -15.09 -2.28
C ALA A 147 -5.71 -16.47 -2.57
N ARG A 148 -4.90 -17.51 -2.74
CA ARG A 148 -5.33 -18.90 -2.95
C ARG A 148 -4.54 -19.83 -2.03
N PRO A 149 -5.14 -20.94 -1.56
CA PRO A 149 -4.38 -22.00 -0.90
C PRO A 149 -3.18 -22.46 -1.75
N PRO A 150 -2.06 -22.86 -1.11
CA PRO A 150 -1.86 -23.04 0.33
C PRO A 150 -1.50 -21.75 1.09
N ASP A 151 -1.32 -20.60 0.41
CA ASP A 151 -0.83 -19.37 1.01
C ASP A 151 -1.96 -18.42 1.46
N ALA A 152 -3.14 -18.97 1.74
CA ALA A 152 -4.29 -18.22 2.15
C ALA A 152 -5.11 -18.95 3.22
N VAL A 153 -5.79 -18.17 4.05
CA VAL A 153 -6.78 -18.62 5.05
C VAL A 153 -8.11 -17.92 4.80
N LEU A 154 -9.20 -18.53 5.25
CA LEU A 154 -10.51 -17.90 5.25
C LEU A 154 -10.64 -17.01 6.50
N THR A 155 -10.88 -15.72 6.28
CA THR A 155 -11.14 -14.74 7.34
C THR A 155 -12.45 -14.01 7.09
N PRO A 156 -13.16 -13.56 8.13
CA PRO A 156 -14.33 -12.72 7.97
C PRO A 156 -13.97 -11.37 7.31
N PHE A 157 -14.72 -11.00 6.28
CA PHE A 157 -14.62 -9.71 5.61
C PHE A 157 -16.00 -9.27 5.15
N PHE A 158 -16.51 -8.17 5.68
CA PHE A 158 -17.91 -7.72 5.47
C PHE A 158 -18.94 -8.84 5.73
N GLY A 159 -18.82 -9.53 6.87
CA GLY A 159 -19.75 -10.60 7.26
C GLY A 159 -19.66 -11.90 6.44
N ARG A 160 -18.71 -12.03 5.53
CA ARG A 160 -18.49 -13.20 4.66
C ARG A 160 -17.06 -13.70 4.76
N LEU A 161 -16.87 -15.00 4.58
CA LEU A 161 -15.52 -15.56 4.53
C LEU A 161 -14.84 -15.22 3.20
N ALA A 162 -13.66 -14.67 3.26
CA ALA A 162 -12.81 -14.33 2.12
C ALA A 162 -11.41 -14.96 2.27
N TRP A 163 -10.88 -15.44 1.16
CA TRP A 163 -9.51 -15.92 1.11
C TRP A 163 -8.53 -14.76 1.26
N THR A 164 -7.81 -14.72 2.36
CA THR A 164 -6.86 -13.68 2.75
C THR A 164 -5.45 -14.24 2.76
N THR A 165 -4.48 -13.49 2.24
CA THR A 165 -3.07 -13.93 2.21
C THR A 165 -2.48 -14.09 3.61
N THR A 166 -1.68 -15.13 3.80
CA THR A 166 -0.89 -15.34 5.02
C THR A 166 0.54 -14.84 4.88
N ALA A 167 0.91 -14.30 3.72
CA ALA A 167 2.30 -14.01 3.36
C ALA A 167 2.99 -13.06 4.36
N ILE A 168 2.33 -11.95 4.72
CA ILE A 168 2.91 -10.97 5.66
C ILE A 168 3.13 -11.62 7.03
N ALA A 169 2.11 -12.27 7.59
CA ALA A 169 2.17 -12.89 8.91
C ALA A 169 3.25 -13.99 8.97
N ARG A 170 3.27 -14.90 7.98
CA ARG A 170 4.27 -15.99 7.92
C ARG A 170 5.70 -15.49 7.74
N LEU A 171 5.90 -14.42 6.95
CA LEU A 171 7.24 -13.85 6.76
C LEU A 171 7.68 -13.06 8.00
N ALA A 172 6.77 -12.33 8.64
CA ALA A 172 7.05 -11.62 9.89
C ALA A 172 7.43 -12.61 11.00
N ASP A 173 6.65 -13.70 11.19
CA ASP A 173 6.95 -14.77 12.15
C ASP A 173 8.35 -15.39 11.92
N ARG A 174 8.69 -15.68 10.66
CA ARG A 174 10.00 -16.27 10.31
C ARG A 174 11.20 -15.33 10.46
N THR A 175 11.00 -14.02 10.41
CA THR A 175 12.07 -13.01 10.43
C THR A 175 12.13 -12.22 11.72
N GLY A 176 11.09 -12.24 12.53
CA GLY A 176 10.90 -11.35 13.67
C GLY A 176 10.58 -9.91 13.28
N ALA A 177 10.25 -9.66 12.00
CA ALA A 177 9.93 -8.34 11.51
C ALA A 177 8.65 -7.78 12.16
N LEU A 178 8.62 -6.47 12.34
CA LEU A 178 7.42 -5.75 12.80
C LEU A 178 6.44 -5.59 11.64
N ILE A 179 5.14 -5.52 11.95
CA ILE A 179 4.10 -5.21 10.98
C ILE A 179 3.46 -3.88 11.39
N LEU A 180 3.56 -2.87 10.54
CA LEU A 180 2.86 -1.60 10.72
C LEU A 180 1.76 -1.47 9.67
N PRO A 181 0.50 -1.30 10.08
CA PRO A 181 -0.55 -0.85 9.17
C PRO A 181 -0.28 0.58 8.70
N VAL A 182 -0.34 0.80 7.39
CA VAL A 182 -0.10 2.11 6.77
C VAL A 182 -1.19 2.41 5.77
N VAL A 183 -1.80 3.58 5.85
CA VAL A 183 -2.83 4.03 4.90
C VAL A 183 -2.60 5.47 4.48
N CYS A 184 -2.84 5.78 3.20
CA CYS A 184 -2.73 7.14 2.66
C CYS A 184 -4.08 7.55 2.05
N LEU A 185 -4.94 8.14 2.86
CA LEU A 185 -6.31 8.48 2.47
C LEU A 185 -6.37 9.86 1.82
N ARG A 186 -7.20 9.97 0.80
CA ARG A 186 -7.51 11.26 0.18
C ARG A 186 -8.49 12.03 1.05
N VAL A 187 -8.07 13.19 1.57
CA VAL A 187 -8.88 14.06 2.45
C VAL A 187 -9.45 15.28 1.73
N GLY A 188 -9.02 15.51 0.47
CA GLY A 188 -9.50 16.61 -0.36
C GLY A 188 -8.91 16.53 -1.78
N PRO A 189 -9.23 17.46 -2.68
CA PRO A 189 -8.63 17.52 -4.02
C PRO A 189 -7.11 17.66 -3.94
N GLY A 190 -6.37 16.62 -4.38
CA GLY A 190 -4.90 16.56 -4.34
C GLY A 190 -4.28 16.66 -2.94
N ARG A 191 -5.04 16.39 -1.88
CA ARG A 191 -4.58 16.37 -0.49
C ARG A 191 -4.82 15.02 0.15
N TYR A 192 -3.85 14.56 0.92
CA TYR A 192 -3.85 13.22 1.50
C TYR A 192 -3.45 13.27 2.97
N ARG A 193 -3.85 12.24 3.71
CA ARG A 193 -3.38 11.95 5.07
C ARG A 193 -2.74 10.59 5.06
N LEU A 194 -1.47 10.51 5.42
CA LEU A 194 -0.70 9.29 5.60
C LEU A 194 -0.63 8.98 7.08
N THR A 195 -1.20 7.84 7.46
CA THR A 195 -1.22 7.39 8.87
C THR A 195 -0.39 6.12 9.01
N TYR A 196 0.55 6.12 9.95
CA TYR A 196 1.27 4.95 10.43
C TYR A 196 0.68 4.53 11.77
N SER A 197 0.10 3.34 11.84
CA SER A 197 -0.41 2.80 13.10
C SER A 197 0.72 2.22 13.96
N GLU A 198 0.41 1.91 15.21
CA GLU A 198 1.33 1.15 16.07
C GLU A 198 1.64 -0.23 15.47
N PRO A 199 2.84 -0.77 15.70
CA PRO A 199 3.21 -2.14 15.31
C PRO A 199 2.31 -3.18 15.96
N ILE A 200 1.98 -4.23 15.21
CA ILE A 200 1.28 -5.44 15.67
C ILE A 200 2.21 -6.65 15.63
#